data_517814dcfdf7fc8e168c34ccf30f9549
#
_entry.id   517814dcfdf7fc8e168c34ccf30f9549
#
_cell.length_a   1.000
_cell.length_b   1.000
_cell.length_c   1.000
_cell.angle_alpha   90.00
_cell.angle_beta   90.00
_cell.angle_gamma   90.00
#
_symmetry.space_group_name_H-M   'P 1'
#
loop_
_entity.id
_entity.type
_entity.pdbx_description
1 polymer ?
#
loop_
_entity_poly.entity_id
_entity_poly.type
_entity_poly.pdbx_seq_one_letter_code
_entity_poly.pdbx_strand_id
1 'polypeptide(L)'
;LTEKKIEINGANVAELFGVNNSNLKHIRSFFPKLKINSRGNELTIVGDPEVMEEFERKFELILAHFNQYNILTENNIDNLMLDEGDAMLSSDGTETLVHGNGGVKIKAKTLNQRKLVQAVNKSDMVFAVGPAGTGKTYTAVALAVRALKAKEVKRIVLTRPAVEAGENLGFLPGDLKEKLDPYLMPLYDALRDMIPPEKLADMLEFGIIEIAPLAFMRGRTLDKAFVILDEAQNATVMQMKMFLTRMGQTAQFVITGDMSQVDLPHRQKSGLSYALDILNDVEEIEIIRLTQSDVIRHSLVKRIIDAFDKAEAIEKAKRFEKEKEEEEERSKTRKK
;
A
#
# COMPACT_ATOMS: atom_id res chain seq x y z
N LEU A 1 31.07 22.39 20.10
CA LEU A 1 30.56 22.02 18.76
C LEU A 1 31.67 21.29 18.05
N THR A 2 31.43 20.03 17.75
CA THR A 2 32.37 19.17 17.02
C THR A 2 32.07 19.27 15.54
N GLU A 3 33.12 19.24 14.70
CA GLU A 3 33.00 19.18 13.24
C GLU A 3 33.45 17.80 12.76
N LYS A 4 32.69 17.21 11.83
CA LYS A 4 33.03 15.94 11.20
C LYS A 4 32.77 16.02 9.69
N LYS A 5 33.58 15.32 8.91
CA LYS A 5 33.50 15.23 7.45
C LYS A 5 33.15 13.81 7.06
N ILE A 6 32.19 13.68 6.16
CA ILE A 6 31.72 12.40 5.61
C ILE A 6 32.00 12.44 4.10
N GLU A 7 32.76 11.50 3.61
CA GLU A 7 32.98 11.32 2.18
C GLU A 7 31.87 10.49 1.54
N ILE A 8 31.31 10.99 0.44
CA ILE A 8 30.27 10.31 -0.32
C ILE A 8 30.96 9.54 -1.45
N ASN A 9 31.13 8.23 -1.23
CA ASN A 9 31.78 7.35 -2.19
C ASN A 9 30.73 6.52 -2.94
N GLY A 10 30.90 6.36 -4.26
CA GLY A 10 30.08 5.47 -5.09
C GLY A 10 28.72 6.04 -5.56
N ALA A 11 28.34 7.25 -5.13
CA ALA A 11 27.09 7.87 -5.52
C ALA A 11 27.29 9.13 -6.35
N ASN A 12 26.43 9.36 -7.34
CA ASN A 12 26.35 10.65 -8.03
C ASN A 12 25.69 11.68 -7.09
N VAL A 13 26.50 12.58 -6.54
CA VAL A 13 26.07 13.55 -5.53
C VAL A 13 24.96 14.48 -6.04
N ALA A 14 24.98 14.83 -7.33
CA ALA A 14 23.93 15.67 -7.92
C ALA A 14 22.56 14.96 -7.96
N GLU A 15 22.55 13.67 -8.24
CA GLU A 15 21.34 12.85 -8.23
C GLU A 15 20.90 12.53 -6.80
N LEU A 16 21.84 12.22 -5.90
CA LEU A 16 21.58 11.96 -4.48
C LEU A 16 20.89 13.15 -3.81
N PHE A 17 21.43 14.36 -4.01
CA PHE A 17 20.90 15.56 -3.39
C PHE A 17 19.73 16.18 -4.15
N GLY A 18 19.45 15.72 -5.37
CA GLY A 18 18.32 16.16 -6.19
C GLY A 18 18.48 17.57 -6.76
N VAL A 19 17.51 17.97 -7.58
CA VAL A 19 17.52 19.28 -8.23
C VAL A 19 17.51 20.39 -7.17
N ASN A 20 18.44 21.32 -7.27
CA ASN A 20 18.64 22.42 -6.30
C ASN A 20 18.83 21.94 -4.85
N ASN A 21 19.45 20.78 -4.66
CA ASN A 21 19.65 20.13 -3.36
C ASN A 21 18.33 19.93 -2.57
N SER A 22 17.23 19.62 -3.25
CA SER A 22 15.92 19.40 -2.62
C SER A 22 15.98 18.29 -1.56
N ASN A 23 16.58 17.15 -1.91
CA ASN A 23 16.73 16.03 -0.98
C ASN A 23 17.63 16.39 0.22
N LEU A 24 18.72 17.10 0.00
CA LEU A 24 19.59 17.56 1.10
C LEU A 24 18.87 18.55 2.04
N LYS A 25 18.05 19.45 1.49
CA LYS A 25 17.22 20.34 2.29
C LYS A 25 16.20 19.57 3.14
N HIS A 26 15.62 18.55 2.53
CA HIS A 26 14.66 17.68 3.24
C HIS A 26 15.35 16.87 4.35
N ILE A 27 16.52 16.30 4.09
CA ILE A 27 17.35 15.63 5.11
C ILE A 27 17.69 16.59 6.27
N ARG A 28 18.07 17.83 5.97
CA ARG A 28 18.38 18.85 7.00
C ARG A 28 17.19 19.13 7.91
N SER A 29 15.96 19.06 7.43
CA SER A 29 14.77 19.33 8.23
C SER A 29 14.58 18.38 9.40
N PHE A 30 15.12 17.16 9.33
CA PHE A 30 15.11 16.16 10.40
C PHE A 30 16.14 16.46 11.50
N PHE A 31 17.18 17.23 11.18
CA PHE A 31 18.28 17.56 12.10
C PHE A 31 18.46 19.08 12.26
N PRO A 32 17.47 19.80 12.81
CA PRO A 32 17.51 21.26 12.91
C PRO A 32 18.64 21.78 13.83
N LYS A 33 19.18 20.91 14.68
CA LYS A 33 20.31 21.24 15.59
C LYS A 33 21.69 21.04 14.94
N LEU A 34 21.76 20.44 13.75
CA LEU A 34 23.02 20.26 13.01
C LEU A 34 23.17 21.29 11.90
N LYS A 35 24.39 21.82 11.76
CA LYS A 35 24.79 22.55 10.55
C LYS A 35 25.39 21.55 9.56
N ILE A 36 24.70 21.35 8.45
CA ILE A 36 25.07 20.37 7.42
C ILE A 36 25.40 21.13 6.13
N ASN A 37 26.64 21.02 5.64
CA ASN A 37 27.09 21.65 4.41
C ASN A 37 27.66 20.60 3.46
N SER A 38 27.38 20.73 2.16
CA SER A 38 27.91 19.87 1.12
C SER A 38 28.81 20.65 0.21
N ARG A 39 29.99 20.09 -0.10
CA ARG A 39 30.94 20.64 -1.08
C ARG A 39 31.56 19.51 -1.88
N GLY A 40 31.20 19.39 -3.16
CA GLY A 40 31.60 18.25 -3.98
C GLY A 40 31.08 16.93 -3.37
N ASN A 41 31.99 15.98 -3.20
CA ASN A 41 31.69 14.67 -2.59
C ASN A 41 31.87 14.64 -1.07
N GLU A 42 32.04 15.79 -0.43
CA GLU A 42 32.24 15.90 1.02
C GLU A 42 31.01 16.57 1.68
N LEU A 43 30.51 15.94 2.74
CA LEU A 43 29.46 16.47 3.60
C LEU A 43 30.09 16.83 4.94
N THR A 44 30.04 18.10 5.32
CA THR A 44 30.53 18.59 6.61
C THR A 44 29.36 18.78 7.57
N ILE A 45 29.43 18.15 8.73
CA ILE A 45 28.42 18.27 9.79
C ILE A 45 29.06 18.91 11.03
N VAL A 46 28.30 19.82 11.67
CA VAL A 46 28.74 20.50 12.91
C VAL A 46 27.59 20.53 13.88
N GLY A 47 27.81 20.02 15.09
CA GLY A 47 26.78 19.98 16.12
C GLY A 47 27.17 19.21 17.37
N ASP A 48 26.15 18.67 18.05
CA ASP A 48 26.30 17.80 19.20
C ASP A 48 26.76 16.41 18.77
N PRO A 49 27.73 15.76 19.44
CA PRO A 49 28.24 14.44 19.06
C PRO A 49 27.17 13.35 18.94
N GLU A 50 26.22 13.29 19.88
CA GLU A 50 25.17 12.27 19.87
C GLU A 50 24.24 12.44 18.64
N VAL A 51 23.88 13.69 18.32
CA VAL A 51 23.04 14.00 17.15
C VAL A 51 23.81 13.77 15.85
N MET A 52 25.13 13.97 15.85
CA MET A 52 25.98 13.69 14.70
C MET A 52 26.10 12.18 14.41
N GLU A 53 26.22 11.34 15.44
CA GLU A 53 26.24 9.88 15.30
C GLU A 53 24.90 9.36 14.75
N GLU A 54 23.78 9.89 15.25
CA GLU A 54 22.45 9.56 14.73
C GLU A 54 22.33 9.97 13.25
N PHE A 55 22.76 11.16 12.90
CA PHE A 55 22.78 11.63 11.52
C PHE A 55 23.61 10.70 10.62
N GLU A 56 24.82 10.33 11.03
CA GLU A 56 25.69 9.45 10.25
C GLU A 56 25.02 8.11 9.98
N ARG A 57 24.51 7.47 11.02
CA ARG A 57 23.79 6.20 10.89
C ARG A 57 22.63 6.31 9.89
N LYS A 58 21.81 7.36 10.00
CA LYS A 58 20.68 7.59 9.08
C LYS A 58 21.14 7.95 7.67
N PHE A 59 22.23 8.70 7.53
CA PHE A 59 22.78 9.07 6.23
C PHE A 59 23.42 7.88 5.49
N GLU A 60 24.07 6.96 6.21
CA GLU A 60 24.55 5.69 5.65
C GLU A 60 23.41 4.86 5.06
N LEU A 61 22.24 4.84 5.71
CA LEU A 61 21.06 4.18 5.17
C LEU A 61 20.59 4.83 3.86
N ILE A 62 20.60 6.15 3.78
CA ILE A 62 20.28 6.89 2.56
C ILE A 62 21.26 6.54 1.44
N LEU A 63 22.57 6.51 1.74
CA LEU A 63 23.60 6.14 0.77
C LEU A 63 23.43 4.71 0.28
N ALA A 64 23.20 3.77 1.18
CA ALA A 64 22.94 2.37 0.84
C ALA A 64 21.71 2.23 -0.05
N HIS A 65 20.61 2.90 0.29
CA HIS A 65 19.40 2.93 -0.52
C HIS A 65 19.67 3.52 -1.92
N PHE A 66 20.35 4.67 -1.99
CA PHE A 66 20.65 5.32 -3.26
C PHE A 66 21.56 4.48 -4.13
N ASN A 67 22.63 3.89 -3.58
CA ASN A 67 23.56 3.00 -4.30
C ASN A 67 22.85 1.75 -4.85
N GLN A 68 21.81 1.30 -4.18
CA GLN A 68 21.08 0.11 -4.59
C GLN A 68 20.01 0.39 -5.66
N TYR A 69 19.32 1.53 -5.56
CA TYR A 69 18.16 1.83 -6.40
C TYR A 69 18.40 2.95 -7.41
N ASN A 70 19.46 3.71 -7.25
CA ASN A 70 19.81 4.90 -8.03
C ASN A 70 18.67 5.97 -8.09
N ILE A 71 17.76 5.93 -7.11
CA ILE A 71 16.64 6.87 -6.96
C ILE A 71 16.49 7.17 -5.47
N LEU A 72 16.35 8.47 -5.15
CA LEU A 72 16.02 8.94 -3.81
C LEU A 72 14.87 9.94 -3.91
N THR A 73 13.73 9.58 -3.34
CA THR A 73 12.55 10.45 -3.25
C THR A 73 12.40 11.00 -1.84
N GLU A 74 11.65 12.10 -1.65
CA GLU A 74 11.32 12.62 -0.32
C GLU A 74 10.71 11.55 0.58
N ASN A 75 9.81 10.72 0.04
CA ASN A 75 9.21 9.60 0.79
C ASN A 75 10.24 8.53 1.22
N ASN A 76 11.28 8.28 0.40
CA ASN A 76 12.36 7.38 0.81
C ASN A 76 13.15 7.97 1.96
N ILE A 77 13.41 9.29 1.92
CA ILE A 77 14.10 10.01 2.99
C ILE A 77 13.28 9.96 4.28
N ASP A 78 11.98 10.24 4.21
CA ASP A 78 11.07 10.18 5.36
C ASP A 78 11.11 8.80 6.04
N ASN A 79 10.99 7.73 5.24
CA ASN A 79 11.02 6.36 5.76
C ASN A 79 12.35 6.00 6.41
N LEU A 80 13.47 6.44 5.81
CA LEU A 80 14.81 6.17 6.34
C LEU A 80 15.14 7.01 7.58
N MET A 81 14.52 8.19 7.70
CA MET A 81 14.75 9.11 8.82
C MET A 81 13.84 8.86 10.02
N LEU A 82 12.56 8.52 9.79
CA LEU A 82 11.56 8.39 10.86
C LEU A 82 11.54 7.04 11.55
N ASP A 83 11.94 5.95 10.89
CA ASP A 83 11.82 4.59 11.44
C ASP A 83 13.11 3.76 11.37
N GLU A 84 13.31 2.93 12.39
CA GLU A 84 14.14 1.74 12.55
C GLU A 84 15.04 1.34 11.35
N GLY A 85 15.89 2.25 10.93
CA GLY A 85 16.84 2.01 9.85
C GLY A 85 17.76 0.81 10.09
N ASP A 86 17.90 0.32 11.33
CA ASP A 86 18.69 -0.84 11.67
C ASP A 86 18.09 -2.15 11.12
N ALA A 87 16.79 -2.22 10.92
CA ALA A 87 16.13 -3.33 10.25
C ALA A 87 16.39 -3.37 8.73
N MET A 88 16.83 -2.26 8.14
CA MET A 88 17.16 -2.17 6.71
C MET A 88 18.58 -2.68 6.38
N LEU A 89 19.54 -2.51 7.29
CA LEU A 89 20.93 -2.95 7.06
C LEU A 89 21.14 -4.43 7.42
N SER A 90 20.34 -4.98 8.33
CA SER A 90 20.53 -6.34 8.84
C SER A 90 19.90 -7.45 8.03
N SER A 91 19.12 -7.13 7.03
CA SER A 91 18.61 -8.09 6.06
C SER A 91 18.99 -7.67 4.65
N ASP A 92 19.48 -8.60 3.85
CA ASP A 92 19.55 -8.56 2.39
C ASP A 92 18.13 -8.39 1.81
N GLY A 93 17.41 -7.40 2.34
CA GLY A 93 15.96 -7.16 2.32
C GLY A 93 15.36 -6.77 0.97
N THR A 94 16.02 -7.21 -0.10
CA THR A 94 15.51 -7.13 -1.46
C THR A 94 15.18 -8.49 -2.03
N GLU A 95 14.63 -9.36 -1.17
CA GLU A 95 14.12 -10.64 -1.65
C GLU A 95 13.20 -10.42 -2.84
N THR A 96 13.58 -11.01 -3.96
CA THR A 96 12.72 -11.02 -5.14
C THR A 96 11.52 -11.88 -4.85
N LEU A 97 10.34 -11.30 -4.73
CA LEU A 97 9.10 -12.02 -4.47
C LEU A 97 8.76 -12.95 -5.63
N VAL A 98 8.87 -12.44 -6.85
CA VAL A 98 8.58 -13.18 -8.08
C VAL A 98 9.48 -12.67 -9.21
N HIS A 99 9.95 -13.58 -10.05
CA HIS A 99 10.44 -13.24 -11.38
C HIS A 99 9.24 -13.15 -12.31
N GLY A 100 8.92 -11.94 -12.74
CA GLY A 100 7.81 -11.64 -13.62
C GLY A 100 8.11 -11.89 -15.09
N ASN A 101 7.17 -11.51 -15.92
CA ASN A 101 7.29 -11.63 -17.38
C ASN A 101 8.47 -10.77 -17.89
N GLY A 102 9.22 -11.27 -18.88
CA GLY A 102 10.40 -10.58 -19.40
C GLY A 102 11.60 -10.48 -18.44
N GLY A 103 11.62 -11.25 -17.34
CA GLY A 103 12.74 -11.27 -16.39
C GLY A 103 12.69 -10.12 -15.34
N VAL A 104 11.63 -9.36 -15.30
CA VAL A 104 11.44 -8.29 -14.32
C VAL A 104 11.40 -8.87 -12.90
N LYS A 105 12.22 -8.33 -12.00
CA LYS A 105 12.21 -8.75 -10.59
C LYS A 105 11.18 -7.94 -9.80
N ILE A 106 10.16 -8.61 -9.30
CA ILE A 106 9.12 -8.02 -8.45
C ILE A 106 9.57 -8.13 -7.00
N LYS A 107 9.64 -6.98 -6.32
CA LYS A 107 10.18 -6.84 -4.97
C LYS A 107 9.28 -5.97 -4.11
N ALA A 108 9.31 -6.18 -2.80
CA ALA A 108 8.74 -5.26 -1.82
C ALA A 108 9.61 -3.98 -1.74
N LYS A 109 9.09 -2.86 -2.26
CA LYS A 109 9.85 -1.61 -2.43
C LYS A 109 9.88 -0.76 -1.17
N THR A 110 8.81 -0.80 -0.35
CA THR A 110 8.69 0.02 0.86
C THR A 110 8.78 -0.82 2.13
N LEU A 111 9.02 -0.16 3.26
CA LEU A 111 9.11 -0.83 4.56
C LEU A 111 7.81 -1.59 4.90
N ASN A 112 6.64 -0.95 4.71
CA ASN A 112 5.38 -1.59 5.05
C ASN A 112 5.01 -2.71 4.06
N GLN A 113 5.44 -2.65 2.79
CA GLN A 113 5.36 -3.79 1.87
C GLN A 113 6.21 -4.97 2.37
N ARG A 114 7.39 -4.73 2.95
CA ARG A 114 8.22 -5.79 3.55
C ARG A 114 7.58 -6.37 4.82
N LYS A 115 7.01 -5.50 5.68
CA LYS A 115 6.21 -5.97 6.83
C LYS A 115 5.04 -6.86 6.37
N LEU A 116 4.37 -6.50 5.26
CA LEU A 116 3.33 -7.34 4.65
C LEU A 116 3.87 -8.70 4.22
N VAL A 117 5.04 -8.75 3.58
CA VAL A 117 5.69 -10.02 3.21
C VAL A 117 5.98 -10.87 4.43
N GLN A 118 6.53 -10.27 5.50
CA GLN A 118 6.85 -10.97 6.75
C GLN A 118 5.58 -11.48 7.44
N ALA A 119 4.52 -10.66 7.48
CA ALA A 119 3.24 -11.06 8.06
C ALA A 119 2.63 -12.25 7.33
N VAL A 120 2.62 -12.23 5.99
CA VAL A 120 2.09 -13.34 5.17
C VAL A 120 2.91 -14.63 5.34
N ASN A 121 4.21 -14.54 5.59
CA ASN A 121 5.03 -15.72 5.87
C ASN A 121 4.79 -16.32 7.27
N LYS A 122 4.19 -15.56 8.19
CA LYS A 122 4.05 -15.92 9.60
C LYS A 122 2.62 -16.26 10.01
N SER A 123 1.63 -15.64 9.36
CA SER A 123 0.23 -15.69 9.76
C SER A 123 -0.65 -16.16 8.61
N ASP A 124 -1.67 -16.94 8.95
CA ASP A 124 -2.62 -17.50 7.96
C ASP A 124 -3.58 -16.46 7.41
N MET A 125 -3.83 -15.36 8.14
CA MET A 125 -4.71 -14.27 7.71
C MET A 125 -4.03 -12.92 7.94
N VAL A 126 -3.96 -12.10 6.87
CA VAL A 126 -3.33 -10.78 6.91
C VAL A 126 -4.26 -9.73 6.30
N PHE A 127 -4.47 -8.64 7.03
CA PHE A 127 -5.13 -7.45 6.51
C PHE A 127 -4.06 -6.42 6.11
N ALA A 128 -4.08 -6.01 4.84
CA ALA A 128 -3.20 -4.97 4.29
C ALA A 128 -4.03 -3.73 3.95
N VAL A 129 -4.01 -2.74 4.83
CA VAL A 129 -4.88 -1.54 4.74
C VAL A 129 -4.04 -0.29 4.49
N GLY A 130 -4.53 0.60 3.65
CA GLY A 130 -3.85 1.87 3.40
C GLY A 130 -4.30 2.54 2.11
N PRO A 131 -3.74 3.73 1.78
CA PRO A 131 -4.14 4.51 0.64
C PRO A 131 -3.95 3.80 -0.71
N ALA A 132 -4.69 4.23 -1.72
CA ALA A 132 -4.50 3.75 -3.09
C ALA A 132 -3.07 4.08 -3.60
N GLY A 133 -2.49 3.16 -4.38
CA GLY A 133 -1.15 3.31 -4.95
C GLY A 133 0.01 2.89 -4.04
N THR A 134 -0.26 2.34 -2.85
CA THR A 134 0.75 1.77 -1.95
C THR A 134 1.18 0.35 -2.33
N GLY A 135 0.59 -0.23 -3.38
CA GLY A 135 0.94 -1.56 -3.91
C GLY A 135 0.39 -2.74 -3.11
N LYS A 136 -0.64 -2.54 -2.27
CA LYS A 136 -1.29 -3.61 -1.46
C LYS A 136 -1.64 -4.83 -2.31
N THR A 137 -2.53 -4.63 -3.27
CA THR A 137 -3.03 -5.68 -4.18
C THR A 137 -1.92 -6.32 -4.98
N TYR A 138 -1.02 -5.50 -5.54
CA TYR A 138 0.11 -5.98 -6.34
C TYR A 138 1.06 -6.85 -5.52
N THR A 139 1.40 -6.44 -4.29
CA THR A 139 2.24 -7.22 -3.38
C THR A 139 1.54 -8.51 -2.95
N ALA A 140 0.24 -8.47 -2.63
CA ALA A 140 -0.54 -9.65 -2.29
C ALA A 140 -0.58 -10.67 -3.45
N VAL A 141 -0.79 -10.21 -4.69
CA VAL A 141 -0.76 -11.08 -5.89
C VAL A 141 0.64 -11.67 -6.10
N ALA A 142 1.71 -10.88 -5.89
CA ALA A 142 3.08 -11.40 -5.98
C ALA A 142 3.35 -12.51 -4.96
N LEU A 143 2.87 -12.36 -3.73
CA LEU A 143 2.99 -13.39 -2.69
C LEU A 143 2.20 -14.64 -3.04
N ALA A 144 0.98 -14.50 -3.59
CA ALA A 144 0.18 -15.63 -4.04
C ALA A 144 0.87 -16.41 -5.18
N VAL A 145 1.42 -15.70 -6.16
CA VAL A 145 2.16 -16.32 -7.27
C VAL A 145 3.43 -17.00 -6.77
N ARG A 146 4.13 -16.42 -5.77
CA ARG A 146 5.28 -17.04 -5.12
C ARG A 146 4.88 -18.35 -4.44
N ALA A 147 3.85 -18.34 -3.61
CA ALA A 147 3.36 -19.52 -2.91
C ALA A 147 2.91 -20.64 -3.87
N LEU A 148 2.25 -20.27 -4.99
CA LEU A 148 1.86 -21.23 -6.03
C LEU A 148 3.09 -21.84 -6.72
N LYS A 149 4.09 -21.03 -7.08
CA LYS A 149 5.35 -21.49 -7.69
C LYS A 149 6.15 -22.39 -6.73
N ALA A 150 6.15 -22.07 -5.42
CA ALA A 150 6.76 -22.88 -4.38
C ALA A 150 5.97 -24.14 -4.02
N LYS A 151 4.77 -24.32 -4.59
CA LYS A 151 3.84 -25.43 -4.31
C LYS A 151 3.33 -25.47 -2.85
N GLU A 152 3.39 -24.37 -2.16
CA GLU A 152 2.82 -24.18 -0.81
C GLU A 152 1.29 -24.23 -0.87
N VAL A 153 0.72 -23.71 -1.97
CA VAL A 153 -0.71 -23.77 -2.26
C VAL A 153 -0.94 -24.46 -3.62
N LYS A 154 -2.15 -24.99 -3.80
CA LYS A 154 -2.55 -25.62 -5.08
C LYS A 154 -3.25 -24.67 -6.02
N ARG A 155 -3.83 -23.58 -5.50
CA ARG A 155 -4.59 -22.62 -6.29
C ARG A 155 -4.53 -21.22 -5.70
N ILE A 156 -4.79 -20.22 -6.53
CA ILE A 156 -4.98 -18.83 -6.16
C ILE A 156 -6.45 -18.48 -6.40
N VAL A 157 -7.09 -17.84 -5.42
CA VAL A 157 -8.45 -17.31 -5.55
C VAL A 157 -8.41 -15.81 -5.31
N LEU A 158 -8.74 -15.04 -6.35
CA LEU A 158 -8.81 -13.59 -6.29
C LEU A 158 -10.28 -13.18 -6.32
N THR A 159 -10.69 -12.40 -5.35
CA THR A 159 -12.07 -11.95 -5.27
C THR A 159 -12.17 -10.47 -4.90
N ARG A 160 -13.23 -9.84 -5.34
CA ARG A 160 -13.52 -8.43 -5.11
C ARG A 160 -15.01 -8.23 -4.88
N PRO A 161 -15.44 -7.32 -3.98
CA PRO A 161 -16.84 -6.94 -3.89
C PRO A 161 -17.29 -6.32 -5.21
N ALA A 162 -18.43 -6.74 -5.73
CA ALA A 162 -19.07 -6.05 -6.82
C ALA A 162 -19.82 -4.85 -6.23
N VAL A 163 -19.29 -3.65 -6.42
CA VAL A 163 -19.95 -2.39 -6.02
C VAL A 163 -20.35 -1.67 -7.28
N GLU A 164 -21.59 -1.26 -7.35
CA GLU A 164 -22.05 -0.34 -8.38
C GLU A 164 -21.54 1.07 -8.03
N ALA A 165 -20.36 1.44 -8.53
CA ALA A 165 -19.82 2.78 -8.37
C ALA A 165 -20.61 3.79 -9.22
N GLY A 166 -21.85 4.09 -8.82
CA GLY A 166 -22.72 5.05 -9.49
C GLY A 166 -23.31 4.60 -10.85
N GLU A 167 -22.84 3.49 -11.39
CA GLU A 167 -23.38 2.89 -12.62
C GLU A 167 -24.12 1.60 -12.28
N ASN A 168 -25.41 1.55 -12.57
CA ASN A 168 -26.22 0.36 -12.39
C ASN A 168 -25.75 -0.75 -13.34
N LEU A 169 -25.16 -1.83 -12.80
CA LEU A 169 -24.76 -3.02 -13.56
C LEU A 169 -25.88 -3.55 -14.48
N GLY A 170 -27.14 -3.23 -14.17
CA GLY A 170 -28.30 -3.56 -14.98
C GLY A 170 -28.31 -2.94 -16.39
N PHE A 171 -27.60 -1.83 -16.61
CA PHE A 171 -27.56 -1.15 -17.92
C PHE A 171 -26.43 -1.63 -18.84
N LEU A 172 -25.46 -2.39 -18.34
CA LEU A 172 -24.39 -2.95 -19.18
C LEU A 172 -24.94 -4.15 -19.99
N PRO A 173 -24.65 -4.23 -21.28
CA PRO A 173 -24.98 -5.41 -22.10
C PRO A 173 -24.10 -6.61 -21.70
N GLY A 174 -24.60 -7.81 -21.89
CA GLY A 174 -23.84 -9.04 -21.63
C GLY A 174 -24.32 -9.82 -20.40
N ASP A 175 -23.71 -10.98 -20.16
CA ASP A 175 -23.98 -11.80 -18.99
C ASP A 175 -23.34 -11.19 -17.72
N LEU A 176 -23.65 -11.77 -16.54
CA LEU A 176 -23.16 -11.25 -15.27
C LEU A 176 -21.63 -11.23 -15.19
N LYS A 177 -20.96 -12.18 -15.83
CA LYS A 177 -19.51 -12.30 -15.85
C LYS A 177 -18.90 -11.17 -16.70
N GLU A 178 -19.41 -10.95 -17.90
CA GLU A 178 -18.97 -9.88 -18.79
C GLU A 178 -19.14 -8.48 -18.16
N LYS A 179 -20.21 -8.28 -17.39
CA LYS A 179 -20.46 -7.03 -16.67
C LYS A 179 -19.48 -6.78 -15.53
N LEU A 180 -18.95 -7.84 -14.91
CA LEU A 180 -18.05 -7.76 -13.77
C LEU A 180 -16.57 -7.77 -14.15
N ASP A 181 -16.22 -8.25 -15.36
CA ASP A 181 -14.85 -8.33 -15.85
C ASP A 181 -14.08 -6.98 -15.77
N PRO A 182 -14.66 -5.80 -16.09
CA PRO A 182 -13.96 -4.53 -15.94
C PRO A 182 -13.48 -4.24 -14.52
N TYR A 183 -14.25 -4.64 -13.52
CA TYR A 183 -13.89 -4.43 -12.10
C TYR A 183 -12.78 -5.37 -11.62
N LEU A 184 -12.56 -6.47 -12.34
CA LEU A 184 -11.54 -7.48 -12.03
C LEU A 184 -10.24 -7.25 -12.82
N MET A 185 -10.24 -6.33 -13.81
CA MET A 185 -9.08 -6.04 -14.66
C MET A 185 -7.79 -5.76 -13.88
N PRO A 186 -7.77 -4.98 -12.78
CA PRO A 186 -6.54 -4.74 -12.03
C PRO A 186 -5.89 -6.02 -11.48
N LEU A 187 -6.68 -7.05 -11.19
CA LEU A 187 -6.18 -8.35 -10.75
C LEU A 187 -5.55 -9.13 -11.91
N TYR A 188 -6.19 -9.08 -13.08
CA TYR A 188 -5.62 -9.67 -14.31
C TYR A 188 -4.31 -8.99 -14.70
N ASP A 189 -4.23 -7.66 -14.61
CA ASP A 189 -3.03 -6.91 -14.97
C ASP A 189 -1.87 -7.26 -14.05
N ALA A 190 -2.10 -7.36 -12.74
CA ALA A 190 -1.09 -7.80 -11.79
C ALA A 190 -0.58 -9.22 -12.11
N LEU A 191 -1.47 -10.14 -12.47
CA LEU A 191 -1.08 -11.50 -12.84
C LEU A 191 -0.28 -11.54 -14.15
N ARG A 192 -0.64 -10.73 -15.16
CA ARG A 192 0.06 -10.62 -16.45
C ARG A 192 1.50 -10.14 -16.30
N ASP A 193 1.77 -9.29 -15.34
CA ASP A 193 3.14 -8.87 -15.02
C ASP A 193 4.00 -10.02 -14.45
N MET A 194 3.35 -11.01 -13.79
CA MET A 194 4.02 -12.05 -12.99
C MET A 194 4.07 -13.40 -13.64
N ILE A 195 3.17 -13.66 -14.60
CA ILE A 195 3.00 -14.96 -15.27
C ILE A 195 2.94 -14.73 -16.78
N PRO A 196 3.69 -15.50 -17.58
CA PRO A 196 3.61 -15.45 -19.04
C PRO A 196 2.16 -15.67 -19.53
N PRO A 197 1.71 -14.93 -20.57
CA PRO A 197 0.31 -14.94 -21.01
C PRO A 197 -0.26 -16.33 -21.31
N GLU A 198 0.48 -17.17 -22.01
CA GLU A 198 0.04 -18.55 -22.35
C GLU A 198 -0.18 -19.36 -21.08
N LYS A 199 0.78 -19.32 -20.14
CA LYS A 199 0.68 -20.04 -18.87
C LYS A 199 -0.44 -19.53 -17.99
N LEU A 200 -0.69 -18.21 -18.00
CA LEU A 200 -1.80 -17.60 -17.28
C LEU A 200 -3.15 -18.09 -17.83
N ALA A 201 -3.29 -18.16 -19.15
CA ALA A 201 -4.49 -18.67 -19.80
C ALA A 201 -4.79 -20.13 -19.38
N ASP A 202 -3.79 -21.01 -19.44
CA ASP A 202 -3.91 -22.39 -18.98
C ASP A 202 -4.32 -22.46 -17.49
N MET A 203 -3.67 -21.65 -16.63
CA MET A 203 -3.97 -21.66 -15.20
C MET A 203 -5.39 -21.19 -14.88
N LEU A 204 -5.93 -20.26 -15.66
CA LEU A 204 -7.32 -19.80 -15.54
C LEU A 204 -8.28 -20.87 -16.05
N GLU A 205 -8.00 -21.51 -17.18
CA GLU A 205 -8.82 -22.55 -17.77
C GLU A 205 -8.91 -23.79 -16.85
N PHE A 206 -7.79 -24.23 -16.28
CA PHE A 206 -7.75 -25.37 -15.36
C PHE A 206 -8.17 -25.03 -13.93
N GLY A 207 -8.56 -23.79 -13.63
CA GLY A 207 -9.00 -23.36 -12.30
C GLY A 207 -7.87 -23.35 -11.24
N ILE A 208 -6.60 -23.32 -11.66
CA ILE A 208 -5.45 -23.12 -10.78
C ILE A 208 -5.44 -21.68 -10.29
N ILE A 209 -5.84 -20.73 -11.13
CA ILE A 209 -6.11 -19.35 -10.76
C ILE A 209 -7.58 -19.10 -11.05
N GLU A 210 -8.29 -18.61 -10.06
CA GLU A 210 -9.69 -18.24 -10.15
C GLU A 210 -9.86 -16.76 -9.81
N ILE A 211 -10.56 -16.01 -10.66
CA ILE A 211 -10.93 -14.62 -10.40
C ILE A 211 -12.44 -14.54 -10.45
N ALA A 212 -13.06 -14.19 -9.33
CA ALA A 212 -14.51 -14.20 -9.22
C ALA A 212 -15.03 -13.14 -8.24
N PRO A 213 -16.24 -12.62 -8.43
CA PRO A 213 -16.88 -11.72 -7.47
C PRO A 213 -17.05 -12.37 -6.09
N LEU A 214 -17.02 -11.55 -5.04
CA LEU A 214 -17.14 -12.01 -3.64
C LEU A 214 -18.39 -12.86 -3.38
N ALA A 215 -19.49 -12.59 -4.06
CA ALA A 215 -20.74 -13.35 -3.92
C ALA A 215 -20.58 -14.83 -4.26
N PHE A 216 -19.65 -15.18 -5.18
CA PHE A 216 -19.39 -16.55 -5.59
C PHE A 216 -18.58 -17.38 -4.57
N MET A 217 -18.12 -16.75 -3.51
CA MET A 217 -17.43 -17.42 -2.39
C MET A 217 -18.42 -18.08 -1.42
N ARG A 218 -19.70 -17.75 -1.51
CA ARG A 218 -20.73 -18.26 -0.59
C ARG A 218 -20.87 -19.78 -0.70
N GLY A 219 -20.90 -20.46 0.47
CA GLY A 219 -21.08 -21.92 0.56
C GLY A 219 -19.86 -22.74 0.21
N ARG A 220 -18.73 -22.10 -0.10
CA ARG A 220 -17.47 -22.79 -0.44
C ARG A 220 -16.60 -22.96 0.81
N THR A 221 -15.69 -23.91 0.77
CA THR A 221 -14.52 -24.01 1.66
C THR A 221 -13.28 -23.86 0.80
N LEU A 222 -12.47 -22.84 1.09
CA LEU A 222 -11.27 -22.49 0.34
C LEU A 222 -10.07 -23.12 1.05
N ASP A 223 -9.70 -24.32 0.64
CA ASP A 223 -8.59 -25.07 1.20
C ASP A 223 -7.44 -25.21 0.21
N LYS A 224 -6.20 -25.35 0.70
CA LYS A 224 -4.96 -25.41 -0.09
C LYS A 224 -4.86 -24.26 -1.10
N ALA A 225 -5.33 -23.09 -0.70
CA ALA A 225 -5.47 -21.92 -1.56
C ALA A 225 -4.84 -20.69 -0.93
N PHE A 226 -4.24 -19.86 -1.78
CA PHE A 226 -3.94 -18.47 -1.42
C PHE A 226 -5.12 -17.61 -1.90
N VAL A 227 -5.78 -16.97 -0.98
CA VAL A 227 -7.04 -16.26 -1.24
C VAL A 227 -6.84 -14.76 -0.99
N ILE A 228 -7.20 -13.94 -1.96
CA ILE A 228 -7.13 -12.48 -1.85
C ILE A 228 -8.53 -11.89 -1.97
N LEU A 229 -8.93 -11.11 -0.97
CA LEU A 229 -10.08 -10.21 -1.08
C LEU A 229 -9.55 -8.79 -1.30
N ASP A 230 -9.71 -8.28 -2.51
CA ASP A 230 -9.31 -6.93 -2.87
C ASP A 230 -10.48 -5.93 -2.73
N GLU A 231 -10.17 -4.64 -2.49
CA GLU A 231 -11.14 -3.55 -2.23
C GLU A 231 -12.16 -3.92 -1.14
N ALA A 232 -11.68 -4.55 -0.09
CA ALA A 232 -12.49 -5.11 0.98
C ALA A 232 -13.31 -4.06 1.77
N GLN A 233 -12.95 -2.77 1.72
CA GLN A 233 -13.73 -1.68 2.30
C GLN A 233 -15.14 -1.61 1.71
N ASN A 234 -15.33 -2.13 0.50
CA ASN A 234 -16.60 -2.17 -0.21
C ASN A 234 -17.41 -3.46 0.04
N ALA A 235 -16.94 -4.32 0.93
CA ALA A 235 -17.74 -5.43 1.45
C ALA A 235 -18.59 -4.98 2.65
N THR A 236 -19.82 -5.41 2.71
CA THR A 236 -20.67 -5.23 3.93
C THR A 236 -20.19 -6.14 5.05
N VAL A 237 -20.62 -5.87 6.30
CA VAL A 237 -20.28 -6.71 7.47
C VAL A 237 -20.70 -8.17 7.26
N MET A 238 -21.86 -8.41 6.65
CA MET A 238 -22.33 -9.78 6.35
C MET A 238 -21.47 -10.46 5.28
N GLN A 239 -21.07 -9.75 4.24
CA GLN A 239 -20.18 -10.27 3.18
C GLN A 239 -18.78 -10.57 3.73
N MET A 240 -18.22 -9.68 4.55
CA MET A 240 -16.94 -9.89 5.21
C MET A 240 -16.98 -11.15 6.10
N LYS A 241 -17.96 -11.25 7.00
CA LYS A 241 -18.14 -12.45 7.83
C LYS A 241 -18.29 -13.71 6.99
N MET A 242 -19.14 -13.66 5.95
CA MET A 242 -19.33 -14.78 5.02
C MET A 242 -17.98 -15.20 4.39
N PHE A 243 -17.17 -14.27 3.94
CA PHE A 243 -15.90 -14.54 3.29
C PHE A 243 -14.84 -15.10 4.26
N LEU A 244 -14.62 -14.46 5.40
CA LEU A 244 -13.60 -14.89 6.37
C LEU A 244 -13.87 -16.31 6.87
N THR A 245 -15.14 -16.69 6.99
CA THR A 245 -15.54 -18.05 7.38
C THR A 245 -15.44 -19.10 6.26
N ARG A 246 -14.90 -18.74 5.08
CA ARG A 246 -14.60 -19.70 3.98
C ARG A 246 -13.22 -20.32 4.11
N MET A 247 -12.42 -19.84 5.04
CA MET A 247 -11.06 -20.30 5.23
C MET A 247 -11.01 -21.79 5.56
N GLY A 248 -10.27 -22.56 4.77
CA GLY A 248 -9.97 -23.95 5.02
C GLY A 248 -8.71 -24.12 5.88
N GLN A 249 -8.43 -25.31 6.34
CA GLN A 249 -7.35 -25.59 7.30
C GLN A 249 -5.94 -25.22 6.80
N THR A 250 -5.72 -25.23 5.49
CA THR A 250 -4.40 -24.96 4.89
C THR A 250 -4.48 -23.82 3.88
N ALA A 251 -5.41 -22.90 4.08
CA ALA A 251 -5.55 -21.73 3.25
C ALA A 251 -4.81 -20.54 3.87
N GLN A 252 -4.33 -19.64 3.03
CA GLN A 252 -3.78 -18.36 3.40
C GLN A 252 -4.66 -17.25 2.84
N PHE A 253 -5.06 -16.31 3.70
CA PHE A 253 -5.94 -15.21 3.33
C PHE A 253 -5.23 -13.87 3.42
N VAL A 254 -5.32 -13.06 2.38
CA VAL A 254 -4.87 -11.67 2.39
C VAL A 254 -6.04 -10.76 2.01
N ILE A 255 -6.36 -9.83 2.90
CA ILE A 255 -7.45 -8.88 2.73
C ILE A 255 -6.86 -7.50 2.49
N THR A 256 -7.08 -6.93 1.29
CA THR A 256 -6.58 -5.61 0.93
C THR A 256 -7.71 -4.59 0.88
N GLY A 257 -7.44 -3.35 1.30
CA GLY A 257 -8.45 -2.31 1.25
C GLY A 257 -7.95 -0.91 1.57
N ASP A 258 -8.77 0.08 1.21
CA ASP A 258 -8.55 1.49 1.48
C ASP A 258 -9.74 2.09 2.22
N MET A 259 -9.55 2.44 3.49
CA MET A 259 -10.62 2.97 4.34
C MET A 259 -11.10 4.36 3.92
N SER A 260 -10.34 5.07 3.08
CA SER A 260 -10.73 6.38 2.54
C SER A 260 -11.64 6.28 1.31
N GLN A 261 -11.72 5.09 0.68
CA GLN A 261 -12.46 4.86 -0.57
C GLN A 261 -13.62 3.88 -0.36
N VAL A 262 -14.53 4.23 0.56
CA VAL A 262 -15.73 3.42 0.83
C VAL A 262 -16.87 3.88 -0.08
N ASP A 263 -17.23 3.05 -1.06
CA ASP A 263 -18.30 3.31 -2.04
C ASP A 263 -19.64 2.69 -1.65
N LEU A 264 -19.75 2.16 -0.43
CA LEU A 264 -20.99 1.60 0.07
C LEU A 264 -22.07 2.69 0.28
N PRO A 265 -23.35 2.37 0.06
CA PRO A 265 -24.46 3.28 0.41
C PRO A 265 -24.36 3.74 1.86
N HIS A 266 -24.71 5.01 2.14
CA HIS A 266 -24.58 5.67 3.46
C HIS A 266 -25.16 4.89 4.66
N ARG A 267 -26.11 3.98 4.43
CA ARG A 267 -26.73 3.16 5.47
C ARG A 267 -25.99 1.85 5.76
N GLN A 268 -24.99 1.50 4.96
CA GLN A 268 -24.23 0.26 5.09
C GLN A 268 -22.85 0.54 5.69
N LYS A 269 -22.50 -0.22 6.72
CA LYS A 269 -21.16 -0.14 7.33
C LYS A 269 -20.17 -1.01 6.55
N SER A 270 -18.96 -0.51 6.37
CA SER A 270 -17.86 -1.28 5.81
C SER A 270 -17.53 -2.48 6.71
N GLY A 271 -17.53 -3.65 6.09
CA GLY A 271 -17.13 -4.89 6.75
C GLY A 271 -15.65 -4.91 7.10
N LEU A 272 -14.82 -4.21 6.31
CA LEU A 272 -13.39 -4.09 6.61
C LEU A 272 -13.18 -3.31 7.91
N SER A 273 -13.79 -2.13 8.07
CA SER A 273 -13.69 -1.36 9.31
C SER A 273 -14.11 -2.19 10.51
N TYR A 274 -15.26 -2.84 10.41
CA TYR A 274 -15.78 -3.67 11.49
C TYR A 274 -14.86 -4.85 11.82
N ALA A 275 -14.31 -5.53 10.80
CA ALA A 275 -13.37 -6.63 10.99
C ALA A 275 -12.08 -6.19 11.67
N LEU A 276 -11.51 -5.04 11.27
CA LEU A 276 -10.30 -4.49 11.90
C LEU A 276 -10.51 -4.16 13.38
N ASP A 277 -11.70 -3.70 13.76
CA ASP A 277 -12.03 -3.37 15.15
C ASP A 277 -12.12 -4.62 16.03
N ILE A 278 -12.76 -5.70 15.53
CA ILE A 278 -13.05 -6.89 16.35
C ILE A 278 -11.97 -7.99 16.28
N LEU A 279 -11.11 -7.98 15.26
CA LEU A 279 -10.10 -9.01 15.03
C LEU A 279 -8.68 -8.59 15.43
N ASN A 280 -8.51 -7.37 15.95
CA ASN A 280 -7.20 -6.82 16.28
C ASN A 280 -6.46 -7.62 17.38
N ASP A 281 -7.19 -8.32 18.24
CA ASP A 281 -6.64 -9.07 19.36
C ASP A 281 -6.55 -10.59 19.09
N VAL A 282 -6.75 -11.03 17.84
CA VAL A 282 -6.62 -12.45 17.46
C VAL A 282 -5.20 -12.73 17.02
N GLU A 283 -4.49 -13.61 17.75
CA GLU A 283 -3.04 -13.85 17.59
C GLU A 283 -2.62 -14.30 16.17
N GLU A 284 -3.47 -15.04 15.47
CA GLU A 284 -3.19 -15.57 14.14
C GLU A 284 -3.53 -14.58 12.99
N ILE A 285 -3.97 -13.37 13.34
CA ILE A 285 -4.33 -12.32 12.39
C ILE A 285 -3.35 -11.16 12.50
N GLU A 286 -2.73 -10.80 11.38
CA GLU A 286 -1.86 -9.63 11.31
C GLU A 286 -2.51 -8.48 10.54
N ILE A 287 -2.39 -7.27 11.07
CA ILE A 287 -2.92 -6.06 10.44
C ILE A 287 -1.75 -5.14 10.06
N ILE A 288 -1.48 -5.04 8.78
CA ILE A 288 -0.42 -4.19 8.23
C ILE A 288 -1.04 -2.91 7.68
N ARG A 289 -0.61 -1.78 8.23
CA ARG A 289 -1.05 -0.45 7.79
C ARG A 289 0.00 0.18 6.89
N LEU A 290 -0.35 0.33 5.62
CA LEU A 290 0.43 1.10 4.65
C LEU A 290 -0.01 2.57 4.74
N THR A 291 0.93 3.48 4.49
CA THR A 291 0.72 4.92 4.68
C THR A 291 0.97 5.69 3.38
N GLN A 292 0.79 6.99 3.40
CA GLN A 292 1.11 7.87 2.26
C GLN A 292 2.59 7.76 1.83
N SER A 293 3.49 7.42 2.75
CA SER A 293 4.90 7.21 2.45
C SER A 293 5.16 5.99 1.56
N ASP A 294 4.24 5.02 1.56
CA ASP A 294 4.32 3.83 0.70
C ASP A 294 3.78 4.06 -0.72
N VAL A 295 3.22 5.24 -1.02
CA VAL A 295 2.63 5.54 -2.32
C VAL A 295 3.70 5.65 -3.40
N ILE A 296 3.72 4.67 -4.31
CA ILE A 296 4.61 4.60 -5.47
C ILE A 296 3.83 5.11 -6.69
N ARG A 297 3.82 6.41 -6.89
CA ARG A 297 3.14 7.05 -8.02
C ARG A 297 4.03 8.09 -8.67
N HIS A 298 3.73 8.41 -9.92
CA HIS A 298 4.37 9.52 -10.62
C HIS A 298 4.14 10.84 -9.86
N SER A 299 5.18 11.67 -9.71
CA SER A 299 5.12 12.93 -8.95
C SER A 299 3.99 13.88 -9.39
N LEU A 300 3.65 13.88 -10.69
CA LEU A 300 2.53 14.64 -11.20
C LEU A 300 1.18 14.14 -10.65
N VAL A 301 0.99 12.82 -10.56
CA VAL A 301 -0.26 12.23 -10.03
C VAL A 301 -0.44 12.59 -8.57
N LYS A 302 0.64 12.58 -7.76
CA LYS A 302 0.61 13.03 -6.37
C LYS A 302 0.13 14.48 -6.27
N ARG A 303 0.72 15.39 -7.08
CA ARG A 303 0.32 16.81 -7.11
C ARG A 303 -1.13 17.03 -7.56
N ILE A 304 -1.63 16.20 -8.48
CA ILE A 304 -3.04 16.24 -8.91
C ILE A 304 -3.94 15.87 -7.72
N ILE A 305 -3.66 14.77 -7.03
CA ILE A 305 -4.44 14.33 -5.86
C ILE A 305 -4.44 15.41 -4.78
N ASP A 306 -3.26 15.94 -4.41
CA ASP A 306 -3.14 17.00 -3.43
C ASP A 306 -3.96 18.25 -3.79
N ALA A 307 -4.08 18.56 -5.08
CA ALA A 307 -4.89 19.68 -5.56
C ALA A 307 -6.40 19.41 -5.41
N PHE A 308 -6.87 18.21 -5.71
CA PHE A 308 -8.26 17.81 -5.52
C PHE A 308 -8.62 17.76 -4.04
N ASP A 309 -7.79 17.14 -3.18
CA ASP A 309 -8.02 17.07 -1.74
C ASP A 309 -8.12 18.46 -1.09
N LYS A 310 -7.28 19.40 -1.52
CA LYS A 310 -7.36 20.80 -1.08
C LYS A 310 -8.67 21.48 -1.52
N ALA A 311 -9.11 21.23 -2.75
CA ALA A 311 -10.35 21.78 -3.25
C ALA A 311 -11.57 21.24 -2.49
N GLU A 312 -11.60 19.93 -2.23
CA GLU A 312 -12.66 19.30 -1.45
C GLU A 312 -12.69 19.78 0.01
N ALA A 313 -11.52 19.96 0.63
CA ALA A 313 -11.44 20.50 2.00
C ALA A 313 -12.02 21.92 2.07
N ILE A 314 -11.74 22.77 1.06
CA ILE A 314 -12.30 24.14 0.98
C ILE A 314 -13.83 24.08 0.78
N GLU A 315 -14.34 23.19 -0.07
CA GLU A 315 -15.78 23.04 -0.25
C GLU A 315 -16.49 22.55 1.00
N LYS A 316 -15.92 21.55 1.70
CA LYS A 316 -16.46 21.06 2.97
C LYS A 316 -16.50 22.15 4.03
N ALA A 317 -15.43 22.95 4.13
CA ALA A 317 -15.41 24.09 5.06
C ALA A 317 -16.50 25.12 4.75
N LYS A 318 -16.68 25.50 3.48
CA LYS A 318 -17.75 26.41 3.05
C LYS A 318 -19.16 25.89 3.32
N ARG A 319 -19.39 24.59 3.13
CA ARG A 319 -20.70 23.96 3.45
C ARG A 319 -20.98 24.02 4.94
N PHE A 320 -19.97 23.72 5.76
CA PHE A 320 -20.08 23.73 7.22
C PHE A 320 -20.34 25.13 7.77
N GLU A 321 -19.72 26.17 7.20
CA GLU A 321 -19.98 27.56 7.54
C GLU A 321 -21.42 27.97 7.19
N LYS A 322 -21.88 27.59 5.99
CA LYS A 322 -23.26 27.89 5.53
C LYS A 322 -24.32 27.18 6.38
N GLU A 323 -24.10 25.91 6.75
CA GLU A 323 -25.00 25.16 7.63
C GLU A 323 -25.09 25.81 9.03
N LYS A 324 -23.97 26.30 9.57
CA LYS A 324 -23.95 27.06 10.84
C LYS A 324 -24.73 28.37 10.74
N GLU A 325 -24.54 29.15 9.69
CA GLU A 325 -25.26 30.39 9.47
C GLU A 325 -26.79 30.15 9.36
N GLU A 326 -27.20 29.09 8.63
CA GLU A 326 -28.61 28.70 8.52
C GLU A 326 -29.21 28.23 9.85
N GLU A 327 -28.43 27.49 10.68
CA GLU A 327 -28.88 27.10 12.03
C GLU A 327 -29.02 28.30 12.98
N GLU A 328 -28.09 29.26 12.93
CA GLU A 328 -28.17 30.48 13.72
C GLU A 328 -29.37 31.35 13.31
N GLU A 329 -29.68 31.48 12.02
CA GLU A 329 -30.85 32.20 11.54
C GLU A 329 -32.16 31.51 11.99
N ARG A 330 -32.24 30.18 11.88
CA ARG A 330 -33.38 29.38 12.36
C ARG A 330 -33.59 29.54 13.87
N SER A 331 -32.50 29.61 14.66
CA SER A 331 -32.56 29.78 16.10
C SER A 331 -33.06 31.19 16.50
N LYS A 332 -32.66 32.24 15.74
CA LYS A 332 -33.12 33.62 15.92
C LYS A 332 -34.58 33.80 15.56
N THR A 333 -35.06 33.08 14.53
CA THR A 333 -36.49 33.13 14.11
C THR A 333 -37.42 32.39 15.06
N ARG A 334 -36.96 31.35 15.76
CA ARG A 334 -37.73 30.62 16.77
C ARG A 334 -37.85 31.36 18.13
N LYS A 335 -37.08 32.40 18.37
CA LYS A 335 -37.10 33.21 19.59
C LYS A 335 -37.94 34.49 19.45
N LYS A 336 -38.48 34.77 18.30
CA LYS A 336 -39.47 35.81 18.03
C LYS A 336 -40.88 35.17 17.94
#